data_0b445e5c0790f9fd6a3a97d290264f0c
#
_entry.id   0b445e5c0790f9fd6a3a97d290264f0c
#
_cell.length_a   1.000
_cell.length_b   1.000
_cell.length_c   1.000
_cell.angle_alpha   90.00
_cell.angle_beta   90.00
_cell.angle_gamma   90.00
#
_symmetry.space_group_name_H-M   'P 1'
#
loop_
_entity.id
_entity.type
_entity.pdbx_description
1 polymer ?
#
loop_
_entity_poly.entity_id
_entity_poly.type
_entity_poly.pdbx_seq_one_letter_code
_entity_poly.pdbx_strand_id
1 'polypeptide(L)'
;MALIALAAISAHAQDDPYKAEMDALDAQGETLIKEYRELMKTDPKGEQLITTIKVNQLSHSLDSISDEQLKLVKRIIRENKHNQLPASYIKEAMYDLSYEELKEALDPTAAYYNNADMEKPKQLLASLEKRKPGTPFHELTMKDMDDREVRLSQWVGKGQYVLVDFWASWCGPCRQEMPNVVSCYERYHAKGLEIVGVSFDQKKDAWLAAVKQLGMRWPQMSDLKGWQCAASDAYGVRSIPSNVLIDPSGKIIAMDLRGKALGKKLAEIYGE
;
A
#
# COMPACT_ATOMS: atom_id res chain seq x y z
N MET A 1 -5.38 0.16 7.91
CA MET A 1 -4.67 1.24 8.62
C MET A 1 -3.18 0.96 8.57
N ALA A 2 -2.48 1.55 7.62
CA ALA A 2 -1.05 1.72 7.75
C ALA A 2 -0.86 2.92 8.67
N LEU A 3 -0.66 2.67 9.96
CA LEU A 3 -0.11 3.69 10.83
C LEU A 3 1.30 3.92 10.33
N ILE A 4 1.60 5.15 9.91
CA ILE A 4 2.97 5.63 9.91
C ILE A 4 3.42 5.45 11.35
N ALA A 5 4.12 4.34 11.64
CA ALA A 5 4.88 4.22 12.86
C ALA A 5 6.11 5.10 12.63
N LEU A 6 5.94 6.41 12.73
CA LEU A 6 7.05 7.32 12.90
C LEU A 6 7.68 6.92 14.25
N ALA A 7 8.60 5.95 14.17
CA ALA A 7 9.48 5.65 15.27
C ALA A 7 10.13 6.99 15.63
N ALA A 8 10.05 7.36 16.89
CA ALA A 8 10.56 8.63 17.43
C ALA A 8 11.85 9.01 16.71
N ILE A 9 11.83 10.10 15.96
CA ILE A 9 13.00 10.68 15.29
C ILE A 9 14.00 10.99 16.40
N SER A 10 14.92 10.02 16.64
CA SER A 10 15.92 10.18 17.68
C SER A 10 17.02 11.09 17.19
N ALA A 11 17.10 12.25 17.84
CA ALA A 11 18.31 13.01 18.07
C ALA A 11 19.14 13.45 16.84
N HIS A 12 18.59 14.32 16.00
CA HIS A 12 19.42 15.30 15.27
C HIS A 12 18.56 16.53 15.05
N ALA A 13 18.51 17.43 16.00
CA ALA A 13 18.31 18.83 15.69
C ALA A 13 17.79 19.63 16.89
N GLN A 14 18.67 20.34 17.51
CA GLN A 14 18.28 21.49 18.33
C GLN A 14 17.62 22.63 17.49
N ASP A 15 17.61 22.50 16.14
CA ASP A 15 17.14 23.52 15.19
C ASP A 15 16.18 23.01 14.11
N ASP A 16 15.37 21.98 14.38
CA ASP A 16 14.33 21.55 13.44
C ASP A 16 13.03 22.33 13.68
N PRO A 17 12.68 23.31 12.81
CA PRO A 17 11.50 24.15 13.00
C PRO A 17 10.17 23.39 12.83
N TYR A 18 10.18 22.20 12.26
CA TYR A 18 8.98 21.37 12.00
C TYR A 18 8.74 20.33 13.09
N LYS A 19 9.76 20.09 13.95
CA LYS A 19 9.69 19.04 14.96
C LYS A 19 8.48 19.19 15.88
N ALA A 20 8.20 20.38 16.38
CA ALA A 20 7.08 20.60 17.29
C ALA A 20 5.72 20.30 16.62
N GLU A 21 5.58 20.61 15.31
CA GLU A 21 4.36 20.32 14.56
C GLU A 21 4.22 18.81 14.32
N MET A 22 5.32 18.10 13.98
CA MET A 22 5.31 16.66 13.82
C MET A 22 5.02 15.95 15.15
N ASP A 23 5.71 16.32 16.24
CA ASP A 23 5.50 15.75 17.58
C ASP A 23 4.04 15.91 18.03
N ALA A 24 3.37 17.03 17.69
CA ALA A 24 1.97 17.24 18.01
C ALA A 24 1.04 16.30 17.24
N LEU A 25 1.32 16.04 15.97
CA LEU A 25 0.58 15.07 15.15
C LEU A 25 0.79 13.64 15.66
N ASP A 26 2.03 13.29 16.00
CA ASP A 26 2.38 11.98 16.58
C ASP A 26 1.63 11.75 17.90
N ALA A 27 1.61 12.70 18.80
CA ALA A 27 0.90 12.61 20.09
C ALA A 27 -0.62 12.45 19.91
N GLN A 28 -1.21 13.13 18.91
CA GLN A 28 -2.62 12.92 18.55
C GLN A 28 -2.86 11.50 18.06
N GLY A 29 -2.01 11.00 17.16
CA GLY A 29 -2.08 9.63 16.63
C GLY A 29 -1.95 8.59 17.73
N GLU A 30 -0.96 8.73 18.64
CA GLU A 30 -0.77 7.82 19.78
C GLU A 30 -2.00 7.77 20.69
N THR A 31 -2.64 8.91 20.92
CA THR A 31 -3.86 9.01 21.73
C THR A 31 -4.99 8.19 21.11
N LEU A 32 -5.23 8.33 19.81
CA LEU A 32 -6.26 7.57 19.09
C LEU A 32 -5.93 6.07 19.03
N ILE A 33 -4.65 5.71 18.88
CA ILE A 33 -4.22 4.30 18.92
C ILE A 33 -4.48 3.68 20.30
N LYS A 34 -4.20 4.42 21.35
CA LYS A 34 -4.49 3.97 22.72
C LYS A 34 -5.98 3.75 22.93
N GLU A 35 -6.82 4.66 22.46
CA GLU A 35 -8.28 4.53 22.52
C GLU A 35 -8.75 3.30 21.73
N TYR A 36 -8.25 3.09 20.50
CA TYR A 36 -8.52 1.91 19.71
C TYR A 36 -8.16 0.61 20.44
N ARG A 37 -6.95 0.55 21.05
CA ARG A 37 -6.49 -0.63 21.78
C ARG A 37 -7.38 -0.94 22.99
N GLU A 38 -7.79 0.08 23.74
CA GLU A 38 -8.72 -0.10 24.89
C GLU A 38 -10.09 -0.59 24.41
N LEU A 39 -10.61 -0.03 23.33
CA LEU A 39 -11.87 -0.46 22.73
C LEU A 39 -11.82 -1.94 22.32
N MET A 40 -10.74 -2.36 21.67
CA MET A 40 -10.55 -3.76 21.22
C MET A 40 -10.28 -4.74 22.37
N LYS A 41 -9.90 -4.29 23.56
CA LYS A 41 -9.84 -5.17 24.75
C LYS A 41 -11.23 -5.54 25.25
N THR A 42 -12.20 -4.63 25.15
CA THR A 42 -13.58 -4.87 25.61
C THR A 42 -14.43 -5.63 24.60
N ASP A 43 -14.10 -5.53 23.32
CA ASP A 43 -14.80 -6.23 22.22
C ASP A 43 -13.78 -6.67 21.16
N PRO A 44 -12.99 -7.74 21.42
CA PRO A 44 -11.90 -8.17 20.54
C PRO A 44 -12.31 -8.56 19.12
N LYS A 45 -13.59 -8.91 18.93
CA LYS A 45 -14.13 -9.29 17.61
C LYS A 45 -14.86 -8.16 16.90
N GLY A 46 -15.11 -7.04 17.60
CA GLY A 46 -15.87 -5.93 17.04
C GLY A 46 -17.34 -6.30 16.75
N GLU A 47 -17.94 -7.21 17.52
CA GLU A 47 -19.29 -7.73 17.27
C GLU A 47 -20.38 -6.72 17.68
N GLN A 48 -20.06 -5.79 18.58
CA GLN A 48 -21.01 -4.76 19.01
C GLN A 48 -21.06 -3.61 18.00
N LEU A 49 -22.27 -3.20 17.63
CA LEU A 49 -22.48 -2.09 16.70
C LEU A 49 -21.76 -0.80 17.14
N ILE A 50 -21.78 -0.50 18.44
CA ILE A 50 -21.13 0.69 19.00
C ILE A 50 -19.60 0.62 18.83
N THR A 51 -19.00 -0.56 18.99
CA THR A 51 -17.57 -0.78 18.76
C THR A 51 -17.23 -0.56 17.31
N THR A 52 -18.01 -1.11 16.38
CA THR A 52 -17.81 -0.92 14.93
C THR A 52 -17.88 0.56 14.55
N ILE A 53 -18.86 1.33 15.06
CA ILE A 53 -18.98 2.75 14.79
C ILE A 53 -17.76 3.52 15.31
N LYS A 54 -17.32 3.26 16.55
CA LYS A 54 -16.15 3.92 17.15
C LYS A 54 -14.86 3.57 16.43
N VAL A 55 -14.67 2.30 16.05
CA VAL A 55 -13.51 1.86 15.26
C VAL A 55 -13.44 2.61 13.93
N ASN A 56 -14.57 2.76 13.23
CA ASN A 56 -14.62 3.52 11.98
C ASN A 56 -14.28 5.00 12.20
N GLN A 57 -14.80 5.62 13.26
CA GLN A 57 -14.48 7.02 13.59
C GLN A 57 -12.98 7.20 13.88
N LEU A 58 -12.40 6.32 14.73
CA LEU A 58 -10.98 6.35 15.04
C LEU A 58 -10.11 6.11 13.79
N SER A 59 -10.52 5.20 12.92
CA SER A 59 -9.84 4.97 11.64
C SER A 59 -9.82 6.24 10.78
N HIS A 60 -10.95 6.91 10.61
CA HIS A 60 -11.00 8.17 9.85
C HIS A 60 -10.15 9.28 10.47
N SER A 61 -10.12 9.37 11.80
CA SER A 61 -9.29 10.37 12.49
C SER A 61 -7.79 10.07 12.31
N LEU A 62 -7.40 8.79 12.37
CA LEU A 62 -6.02 8.35 12.12
C LEU A 62 -5.60 8.59 10.66
N ASP A 63 -6.48 8.31 9.70
CA ASP A 63 -6.23 8.61 8.28
C ASP A 63 -6.01 10.12 8.09
N SER A 64 -6.81 10.98 8.76
CA SER A 64 -6.66 12.43 8.69
C SER A 64 -5.32 12.90 9.27
N ILE A 65 -4.86 12.33 10.40
CA ILE A 65 -3.55 12.66 10.98
C ILE A 65 -2.43 12.23 10.03
N SER A 66 -2.51 11.03 9.46
CA SER A 66 -1.54 10.54 8.49
C SER A 66 -1.45 11.45 7.25
N ASP A 67 -2.58 11.94 6.76
CA ASP A 67 -2.63 12.90 5.66
C ASP A 67 -1.93 14.24 6.03
N GLU A 68 -2.13 14.74 7.25
CA GLU A 68 -1.47 15.98 7.72
C GLU A 68 0.05 15.76 7.92
N GLN A 69 0.47 14.61 8.47
CA GLN A 69 1.88 14.25 8.57
C GLN A 69 2.53 14.21 7.19
N LEU A 70 1.88 13.58 6.21
CA LEU A 70 2.40 13.50 4.85
C LEU A 70 2.46 14.88 4.16
N LYS A 71 1.48 15.77 4.40
CA LYS A 71 1.52 17.16 3.93
C LYS A 71 2.70 17.91 4.53
N LEU A 72 2.97 17.73 5.82
CA LEU A 72 4.10 18.33 6.51
C LEU A 72 5.42 17.84 5.92
N VAL A 73 5.59 16.53 5.70
CA VAL A 73 6.78 15.96 5.05
C VAL A 73 7.01 16.58 3.67
N LYS A 74 5.96 16.68 2.84
CA LYS A 74 6.05 17.32 1.51
C LYS A 74 6.44 18.79 1.60
N ARG A 75 5.95 19.51 2.60
CA ARG A 75 6.35 20.89 2.87
C ARG A 75 7.84 20.99 3.24
N ILE A 76 8.31 20.12 4.14
CA ILE A 76 9.72 20.05 4.55
C ILE A 76 10.62 19.79 3.33
N ILE A 77 10.28 18.84 2.47
CA ILE A 77 11.03 18.51 1.25
C ILE A 77 11.13 19.73 0.34
N ARG A 78 10.01 20.39 0.09
CA ARG A 78 9.95 21.55 -0.83
C ARG A 78 10.74 22.74 -0.31
N GLU A 79 10.67 23.02 0.98
CA GLU A 79 11.26 24.22 1.59
C GLU A 79 12.75 24.06 1.94
N ASN A 80 13.27 22.83 1.95
CA ASN A 80 14.62 22.53 2.46
C ASN A 80 15.52 21.78 1.45
N LYS A 81 15.37 22.01 0.14
CA LYS A 81 16.21 21.36 -0.89
C LYS A 81 17.72 21.65 -0.74
N HIS A 82 18.08 22.72 -0.07
CA HIS A 82 19.45 23.22 0.10
C HIS A 82 20.16 22.79 1.40
N ASN A 83 19.51 21.95 2.23
CA ASN A 83 20.08 21.44 3.48
C ASN A 83 19.81 19.94 3.67
N GLN A 84 20.24 19.36 4.82
CA GLN A 84 20.15 17.93 5.09
C GLN A 84 18.84 17.51 5.77
N LEU A 85 18.03 18.46 6.22
CA LEU A 85 16.84 18.22 7.05
C LEU A 85 15.85 17.21 6.44
N PRO A 86 15.53 17.24 5.12
CA PRO A 86 14.54 16.33 4.55
C PRO A 86 14.93 14.85 4.60
N ALA A 87 16.21 14.52 4.76
CA ALA A 87 16.68 13.15 4.59
C ALA A 87 15.98 12.14 5.53
N SER A 88 15.89 12.43 6.81
CA SER A 88 15.21 11.57 7.80
C SER A 88 13.72 11.45 7.52
N TYR A 89 13.06 12.56 7.20
CA TYR A 89 11.64 12.61 6.88
C TYR A 89 11.28 11.81 5.63
N ILE A 90 12.08 11.91 4.57
CA ILE A 90 11.90 11.12 3.34
C ILE A 90 12.06 9.63 3.63
N LYS A 91 13.09 9.25 4.38
CA LYS A 91 13.35 7.85 4.75
C LYS A 91 12.17 7.23 5.51
N GLU A 92 11.58 7.97 6.42
CA GLU A 92 10.46 7.48 7.24
C GLU A 92 9.15 7.45 6.45
N ALA A 93 8.87 8.48 5.65
CA ALA A 93 7.65 8.58 4.87
C ALA A 93 7.72 7.89 3.48
N MET A 94 8.83 7.23 3.12
CA MET A 94 9.06 6.75 1.76
C MET A 94 7.99 5.81 1.22
N TYR A 95 7.31 5.05 2.09
CA TYR A 95 6.23 4.13 1.69
C TYR A 95 4.86 4.80 1.55
N ASP A 96 4.73 6.04 2.03
CA ASP A 96 3.50 6.83 1.98
C ASP A 96 3.53 7.86 0.85
N LEU A 97 4.73 8.15 0.33
CA LEU A 97 4.91 8.97 -0.87
C LEU A 97 4.53 8.16 -2.12
N SER A 98 3.75 8.77 -3.01
CA SER A 98 3.52 8.21 -4.35
C SER A 98 4.83 8.12 -5.15
N TYR A 99 4.83 7.34 -6.23
CA TYR A 99 5.99 7.23 -7.11
C TYR A 99 6.51 8.60 -7.57
N GLU A 100 5.62 9.49 -8.01
CA GLU A 100 6.00 10.82 -8.49
C GLU A 100 6.55 11.70 -7.36
N GLU A 101 5.95 11.65 -6.18
CA GLU A 101 6.40 12.40 -5.01
C GLU A 101 7.77 11.89 -4.50
N LEU A 102 7.97 10.58 -4.46
CA LEU A 102 9.25 10.00 -4.09
C LEU A 102 10.34 10.33 -5.11
N LYS A 103 10.00 10.31 -6.40
CA LYS A 103 10.92 10.71 -7.48
C LYS A 103 11.30 12.19 -7.38
N GLU A 104 10.34 13.07 -7.10
CA GLU A 104 10.62 14.49 -6.87
C GLU A 104 11.47 14.70 -5.59
N ALA A 105 11.18 13.96 -4.52
CA ALA A 105 11.95 14.02 -3.28
C ALA A 105 13.40 13.56 -3.47
N LEU A 106 13.66 12.67 -4.41
CA LEU A 106 15.00 12.19 -4.77
C LEU A 106 15.64 12.98 -5.92
N ASP A 107 15.42 14.29 -5.96
CA ASP A 107 16.08 15.22 -6.89
C ASP A 107 17.61 15.16 -6.71
N PRO A 108 18.40 14.78 -7.75
CA PRO A 108 19.85 14.69 -7.64
C PRO A 108 20.55 16.01 -7.29
N THR A 109 19.87 17.15 -7.48
CA THR A 109 20.40 18.48 -7.16
C THR A 109 20.18 18.88 -5.71
N ALA A 110 19.36 18.14 -4.96
CA ALA A 110 19.09 18.42 -3.56
C ALA A 110 20.33 18.13 -2.69
N ALA A 111 20.60 18.99 -1.70
CA ALA A 111 21.75 18.86 -0.82
C ALA A 111 21.77 17.53 -0.04
N TYR A 112 20.59 16.99 0.30
CA TYR A 112 20.43 15.74 1.02
C TYR A 112 20.50 14.48 0.14
N TYR A 113 20.57 14.61 -1.20
CA TYR A 113 20.53 13.47 -2.12
C TYR A 113 21.58 12.39 -1.83
N ASN A 114 22.80 12.81 -1.41
CA ASN A 114 23.89 11.90 -1.07
C ASN A 114 23.94 11.54 0.45
N ASN A 115 22.93 11.91 1.22
CA ASN A 115 22.81 11.48 2.60
C ASN A 115 22.62 9.96 2.69
N ALA A 116 23.19 9.32 3.72
CA ALA A 116 23.07 7.87 3.93
C ALA A 116 21.62 7.40 4.07
N ASP A 117 20.72 8.25 4.59
CA ASP A 117 19.30 7.95 4.72
C ASP A 117 18.57 7.83 3.37
N MET A 118 19.15 8.35 2.29
CA MET A 118 18.58 8.26 0.94
C MET A 118 18.80 6.92 0.24
N GLU A 119 19.64 6.04 0.78
CA GLU A 119 19.92 4.74 0.16
C GLU A 119 18.65 3.89 0.01
N LYS A 120 17.87 3.75 1.08
CA LYS A 120 16.60 2.99 1.04
C LYS A 120 15.54 3.64 0.14
N PRO A 121 15.26 4.95 0.23
CA PRO A 121 14.38 5.64 -0.71
C PRO A 121 14.76 5.45 -2.18
N LYS A 122 16.06 5.52 -2.53
CA LYS A 122 16.55 5.26 -3.90
C LYS A 122 16.29 3.81 -4.35
N GLN A 123 16.55 2.85 -3.49
CA GLN A 123 16.24 1.43 -3.76
C GLN A 123 14.74 1.20 -3.94
N LEU A 124 13.91 1.86 -3.13
CA LEU A 124 12.45 1.82 -3.29
C LEU A 124 12.03 2.41 -4.63
N LEU A 125 12.51 3.62 -4.98
CA LEU A 125 12.20 4.23 -6.27
C LEU A 125 12.58 3.32 -7.44
N ALA A 126 13.78 2.74 -7.44
CA ALA A 126 14.22 1.79 -8.46
C ALA A 126 13.32 0.54 -8.54
N SER A 127 12.75 0.12 -7.41
CA SER A 127 11.78 -0.97 -7.37
C SER A 127 10.41 -0.54 -7.95
N LEU A 128 9.95 0.67 -7.63
CA LEU A 128 8.70 1.23 -8.16
C LEU A 128 8.75 1.47 -9.67
N GLU A 129 9.93 1.79 -10.21
CA GLU A 129 10.15 1.96 -11.67
C GLU A 129 9.69 0.74 -12.48
N LYS A 130 9.76 -0.47 -11.90
CA LYS A 130 9.36 -1.72 -12.56
C LYS A 130 7.85 -1.81 -12.80
N ARG A 131 7.03 -1.10 -12.00
CA ARG A 131 5.57 -1.15 -12.07
C ARG A 131 4.89 0.21 -12.23
N LYS A 132 5.66 1.25 -12.60
CA LYS A 132 5.10 2.59 -12.80
C LYS A 132 4.06 2.63 -13.92
N PRO A 133 3.10 3.56 -13.88
CA PRO A 133 2.16 3.77 -14.96
C PRO A 133 2.85 3.96 -16.32
N GLY A 134 2.29 3.34 -17.36
CA GLY A 134 2.83 3.32 -18.71
C GLY A 134 3.70 2.11 -19.03
N THR A 135 4.18 1.33 -18.04
CA THR A 135 4.94 0.10 -18.30
C THR A 135 4.00 -1.05 -18.69
N PRO A 136 4.43 -1.96 -19.60
CA PRO A 136 3.72 -3.22 -19.82
C PRO A 136 3.66 -4.05 -18.55
N PHE A 137 2.65 -4.90 -18.38
CA PHE A 137 2.63 -5.88 -17.31
C PHE A 137 3.80 -6.87 -17.45
N HIS A 138 4.24 -7.42 -16.33
CA HIS A 138 5.24 -8.49 -16.29
C HIS A 138 4.54 -9.83 -16.14
N GLU A 139 4.90 -10.79 -16.98
CA GLU A 139 4.34 -12.14 -16.91
C GLU A 139 4.74 -12.83 -15.60
N LEU A 140 3.77 -13.49 -14.97
CA LEU A 140 3.97 -14.37 -13.83
C LEU A 140 3.41 -15.75 -14.18
N THR A 141 4.22 -16.78 -13.95
CA THR A 141 3.80 -18.19 -14.05
C THR A 141 3.89 -18.80 -12.66
N MET A 142 2.76 -19.21 -12.10
CA MET A 142 2.65 -19.73 -10.73
C MET A 142 1.60 -20.85 -10.69
N LYS A 143 1.28 -21.34 -9.51
CA LYS A 143 0.21 -22.31 -9.30
C LYS A 143 -1.05 -21.64 -8.78
N ASP A 144 -2.21 -22.10 -9.24
CA ASP A 144 -3.48 -21.76 -8.66
C ASP A 144 -3.76 -22.56 -7.36
N MET A 145 -4.94 -22.37 -6.79
CA MET A 145 -5.36 -23.06 -5.56
C MET A 145 -5.46 -24.58 -5.71
N ASP A 146 -5.64 -25.06 -6.94
CA ASP A 146 -5.75 -26.49 -7.30
C ASP A 146 -4.42 -27.08 -7.82
N ASP A 147 -3.28 -26.40 -7.61
CA ASP A 147 -1.93 -26.77 -8.07
C ASP A 147 -1.74 -26.81 -9.60
N ARG A 148 -2.66 -26.24 -10.38
CA ARG A 148 -2.52 -26.10 -11.83
C ARG A 148 -1.61 -24.91 -12.14
N GLU A 149 -0.74 -25.06 -13.13
CA GLU A 149 0.06 -23.94 -13.63
C GLU A 149 -0.86 -22.91 -14.31
N VAL A 150 -0.74 -21.66 -13.90
CA VAL A 150 -1.46 -20.53 -14.48
C VAL A 150 -0.51 -19.39 -14.79
N ARG A 151 -0.90 -18.57 -15.76
CA ARG A 151 -0.14 -17.39 -16.21
C ARG A 151 -0.99 -16.15 -16.09
N LEU A 152 -0.37 -15.05 -15.71
CA LEU A 152 -1.07 -13.77 -15.55
C LEU A 152 -1.70 -13.31 -16.89
N SER A 153 -1.07 -13.63 -18.03
CA SER A 153 -1.59 -13.36 -19.37
C SER A 153 -2.90 -14.10 -19.72
N GLN A 154 -3.36 -15.03 -18.87
CA GLN A 154 -4.69 -15.63 -19.03
C GLN A 154 -5.80 -14.61 -18.78
N TRP A 155 -5.55 -13.58 -17.98
CA TRP A 155 -6.50 -12.53 -17.62
C TRP A 155 -6.14 -11.17 -18.20
N VAL A 156 -4.84 -10.84 -18.27
CA VAL A 156 -4.35 -9.54 -18.78
C VAL A 156 -4.35 -9.51 -20.31
N GLY A 157 -4.67 -8.35 -20.90
CA GLY A 157 -4.68 -8.14 -22.34
C GLY A 157 -5.86 -8.83 -23.05
N LYS A 158 -6.96 -9.09 -22.35
CA LYS A 158 -8.18 -9.73 -22.87
C LYS A 158 -9.35 -8.77 -23.08
N GLY A 159 -9.07 -7.47 -23.14
CA GLY A 159 -10.11 -6.46 -23.34
C GLY A 159 -10.77 -5.97 -22.06
N GLN A 160 -10.27 -6.36 -20.89
CA GLN A 160 -10.77 -5.98 -19.57
C GLN A 160 -9.67 -5.32 -18.73
N TYR A 161 -10.07 -4.56 -17.72
CA TYR A 161 -9.14 -4.06 -16.70
C TYR A 161 -8.82 -5.16 -15.70
N VAL A 162 -7.55 -5.23 -15.27
CA VAL A 162 -7.11 -6.24 -14.30
C VAL A 162 -6.40 -5.57 -13.13
N LEU A 163 -6.89 -5.78 -11.91
CA LEU A 163 -6.19 -5.45 -10.69
C LEU A 163 -5.37 -6.66 -10.26
N VAL A 164 -4.04 -6.57 -10.31
CA VAL A 164 -3.14 -7.58 -9.72
C VAL A 164 -2.85 -7.15 -8.29
N ASP A 165 -3.37 -7.91 -7.33
CA ASP A 165 -3.28 -7.62 -5.90
C ASP A 165 -2.24 -8.51 -5.22
N PHE A 166 -1.17 -7.89 -4.68
CA PHE A 166 -0.08 -8.56 -3.97
C PHE A 166 -0.36 -8.56 -2.47
N TRP A 167 -0.57 -9.74 -1.91
CA TRP A 167 -1.04 -9.90 -0.54
C TRP A 167 -0.48 -11.15 0.14
N ALA A 168 -0.82 -11.37 1.43
CA ALA A 168 -0.58 -12.64 2.11
C ALA A 168 -1.59 -12.84 3.26
N SER A 169 -1.81 -14.09 3.65
CA SER A 169 -2.70 -14.45 4.75
C SER A 169 -2.26 -13.88 6.10
N TRP A 170 -0.96 -13.75 6.31
CA TRP A 170 -0.33 -13.21 7.52
C TRP A 170 -0.22 -11.67 7.52
N CYS A 171 -0.53 -11.01 6.40
CA CYS A 171 -0.45 -9.55 6.27
C CYS A 171 -1.69 -8.90 6.88
N GLY A 172 -1.56 -8.33 8.06
CA GLY A 172 -2.64 -7.63 8.76
C GLY A 172 -3.27 -6.50 7.94
N PRO A 173 -2.48 -5.54 7.41
CA PRO A 173 -3.00 -4.46 6.56
C PRO A 173 -3.70 -4.96 5.29
N CYS A 174 -3.21 -6.06 4.66
CA CYS A 174 -3.88 -6.66 3.49
C CYS A 174 -5.28 -7.16 3.86
N ARG A 175 -5.40 -7.82 5.00
CA ARG A 175 -6.69 -8.33 5.49
C ARG A 175 -7.67 -7.21 5.82
N GLN A 176 -7.18 -6.06 6.28
CA GLN A 176 -8.00 -4.87 6.56
C GLN A 176 -8.47 -4.18 5.27
N GLU A 177 -7.66 -4.18 4.22
CA GLU A 177 -8.03 -3.64 2.91
C GLU A 177 -9.00 -4.55 2.14
N MET A 178 -9.00 -5.86 2.40
CA MET A 178 -9.74 -6.84 1.61
C MET A 178 -11.25 -6.58 1.50
N PRO A 179 -11.98 -6.14 2.54
CA PRO A 179 -13.39 -5.76 2.39
C PRO A 179 -13.64 -4.68 1.32
N ASN A 180 -12.73 -3.71 1.19
CA ASN A 180 -12.79 -2.69 0.16
C ASN A 180 -12.57 -3.29 -1.24
N VAL A 181 -11.59 -4.18 -1.39
CA VAL A 181 -11.30 -4.87 -2.66
C VAL A 181 -12.48 -5.77 -3.07
N VAL A 182 -13.08 -6.51 -2.13
CA VAL A 182 -14.29 -7.33 -2.37
C VAL A 182 -15.44 -6.46 -2.85
N SER A 183 -15.70 -5.33 -2.20
CA SER A 183 -16.77 -4.40 -2.60
C SER A 183 -16.53 -3.84 -4.00
N CYS A 184 -15.29 -3.50 -4.34
CA CYS A 184 -14.93 -3.07 -5.70
C CYS A 184 -15.14 -4.18 -6.73
N TYR A 185 -14.76 -5.42 -6.41
CA TYR A 185 -14.99 -6.56 -7.29
C TYR A 185 -16.48 -6.79 -7.54
N GLU A 186 -17.30 -6.82 -6.49
CA GLU A 186 -18.75 -7.02 -6.62
C GLU A 186 -19.41 -5.93 -7.47
N ARG A 187 -18.94 -4.68 -7.37
CA ARG A 187 -19.50 -3.54 -8.12
C ARG A 187 -19.07 -3.52 -9.58
N TYR A 188 -17.83 -3.90 -9.89
CA TYR A 188 -17.23 -3.64 -11.21
C TYR A 188 -16.91 -4.89 -12.02
N HIS A 189 -16.95 -6.10 -11.44
CA HIS A 189 -16.63 -7.33 -12.17
C HIS A 189 -17.56 -7.53 -13.40
N ALA A 190 -18.87 -7.38 -13.23
CA ALA A 190 -19.82 -7.45 -14.33
C ALA A 190 -19.65 -6.35 -15.40
N LYS A 191 -18.87 -5.30 -15.09
CA LYS A 191 -18.55 -4.18 -15.99
C LYS A 191 -17.19 -4.35 -16.67
N GLY A 192 -16.49 -5.46 -16.41
CA GLY A 192 -15.20 -5.78 -17.06
C GLY A 192 -13.96 -5.52 -16.18
N LEU A 193 -14.10 -5.53 -14.84
CA LEU A 193 -12.98 -5.62 -13.93
C LEU A 193 -12.69 -7.08 -13.59
N GLU A 194 -11.46 -7.54 -13.78
CA GLU A 194 -10.97 -8.75 -13.14
C GLU A 194 -9.98 -8.40 -12.04
N ILE A 195 -9.87 -9.28 -11.05
CA ILE A 195 -8.81 -9.21 -10.03
C ILE A 195 -8.02 -10.51 -10.09
N VAL A 196 -6.70 -10.45 -9.90
CA VAL A 196 -5.84 -11.62 -9.74
C VAL A 196 -5.05 -11.43 -8.45
N GLY A 197 -5.30 -12.28 -7.46
CA GLY A 197 -4.54 -12.27 -6.21
C GLY A 197 -3.21 -13.02 -6.38
N VAL A 198 -2.11 -12.37 -6.07
CA VAL A 198 -0.77 -12.96 -6.05
C VAL A 198 -0.33 -13.06 -4.59
N SER A 199 -0.32 -14.29 -4.06
CA SER A 199 -0.03 -14.51 -2.65
C SER A 199 1.46 -14.66 -2.37
N PHE A 200 1.92 -13.96 -1.33
CA PHE A 200 3.25 -14.05 -0.72
C PHE A 200 3.28 -15.02 0.46
N ASP A 201 2.37 -15.98 0.50
CA ASP A 201 2.39 -17.03 1.51
C ASP A 201 3.48 -18.07 1.25
N GLN A 202 3.91 -18.74 2.33
CA GLN A 202 4.79 -19.91 2.26
C GLN A 202 4.04 -21.20 2.58
N LYS A 203 2.81 -21.09 3.12
CA LYS A 203 1.98 -22.21 3.53
C LYS A 203 0.67 -22.19 2.75
N LYS A 204 0.46 -23.20 1.92
CA LYS A 204 -0.74 -23.31 1.08
C LYS A 204 -2.02 -23.31 1.90
N ASP A 205 -2.08 -24.08 2.98
CA ASP A 205 -3.30 -24.19 3.80
C ASP A 205 -3.70 -22.84 4.41
N ALA A 206 -2.73 -22.03 4.87
CA ALA A 206 -2.98 -20.69 5.39
C ALA A 206 -3.52 -19.75 4.31
N TRP A 207 -2.93 -19.79 3.12
CA TRP A 207 -3.40 -19.06 1.95
C TRP A 207 -4.84 -19.42 1.59
N LEU A 208 -5.15 -20.72 1.39
CA LEU A 208 -6.49 -21.19 1.05
C LEU A 208 -7.53 -20.82 2.11
N ALA A 209 -7.19 -20.99 3.39
CA ALA A 209 -8.07 -20.63 4.50
C ALA A 209 -8.38 -19.12 4.51
N ALA A 210 -7.37 -18.26 4.24
CA ALA A 210 -7.56 -16.82 4.20
C ALA A 210 -8.39 -16.38 2.99
N VAL A 211 -8.17 -16.94 1.79
CA VAL A 211 -8.99 -16.69 0.60
C VAL A 211 -10.48 -16.94 0.90
N LYS A 212 -10.78 -18.08 1.52
CA LYS A 212 -12.15 -18.45 1.91
C LYS A 212 -12.71 -17.49 2.98
N GLN A 213 -11.94 -17.21 4.02
CA GLN A 213 -12.36 -16.35 5.13
C GLN A 213 -12.66 -14.93 4.70
N LEU A 214 -11.86 -14.39 3.75
CA LEU A 214 -11.96 -13.02 3.26
C LEU A 214 -12.94 -12.86 2.09
N GLY A 215 -13.57 -13.96 1.63
CA GLY A 215 -14.57 -13.92 0.57
C GLY A 215 -14.03 -13.57 -0.82
N MET A 216 -12.74 -13.84 -1.06
CA MET A 216 -12.09 -13.55 -2.34
C MET A 216 -12.57 -14.53 -3.41
N ARG A 217 -13.32 -14.03 -4.40
CA ARG A 217 -13.96 -14.85 -5.46
C ARG A 217 -13.21 -14.85 -6.79
N TRP A 218 -12.15 -14.10 -6.88
CA TRP A 218 -11.33 -13.95 -8.09
C TRP A 218 -10.16 -14.93 -8.13
N PRO A 219 -9.55 -15.14 -9.31
CA PRO A 219 -8.38 -15.99 -9.48
C PRO A 219 -7.26 -15.68 -8.49
N GLN A 220 -6.64 -16.74 -8.01
CA GLN A 220 -5.53 -16.66 -7.06
C GLN A 220 -4.34 -17.45 -7.60
N MET A 221 -3.13 -16.93 -7.42
CA MET A 221 -1.90 -17.61 -7.76
C MET A 221 -0.79 -17.39 -6.74
N SER A 222 0.10 -18.37 -6.58
CA SER A 222 1.26 -18.29 -5.68
C SER A 222 2.36 -19.26 -6.11
N ASP A 223 3.62 -18.90 -5.83
CA ASP A 223 4.75 -19.83 -5.88
C ASP A 223 5.19 -20.33 -4.50
N LEU A 224 4.49 -19.89 -3.44
CA LEU A 224 4.71 -20.23 -2.05
C LEU A 224 6.13 -19.92 -1.54
N LYS A 225 6.79 -18.88 -2.11
CA LYS A 225 8.16 -18.52 -1.76
C LYS A 225 8.26 -17.30 -0.83
N GLY A 226 7.15 -16.80 -0.31
CA GLY A 226 7.15 -15.61 0.55
C GLY A 226 7.76 -14.41 -0.15
N TRP A 227 8.69 -13.71 0.49
CA TRP A 227 9.37 -12.56 -0.12
C TRP A 227 10.31 -12.91 -1.28
N GLN A 228 10.61 -14.20 -1.52
CA GLN A 228 11.33 -14.69 -2.70
C GLN A 228 10.36 -15.00 -3.87
N CYS A 229 9.10 -14.62 -3.74
CA CYS A 229 8.10 -14.72 -4.79
C CYS A 229 8.57 -14.00 -6.06
N ALA A 230 8.35 -14.62 -7.22
CA ALA A 230 8.72 -14.05 -8.51
C ALA A 230 8.16 -12.63 -8.73
N ALA A 231 7.00 -12.33 -8.15
CA ALA A 231 6.42 -10.98 -8.20
C ALA A 231 7.28 -9.91 -7.49
N SER A 232 8.06 -10.29 -6.44
CA SER A 232 8.98 -9.36 -5.75
C SER A 232 9.97 -8.75 -6.71
N ASP A 233 10.51 -9.55 -7.62
CA ASP A 233 11.49 -9.08 -8.59
C ASP A 233 10.84 -8.52 -9.86
N ALA A 234 9.82 -9.17 -10.40
CA ALA A 234 9.16 -8.73 -11.63
C ALA A 234 8.49 -7.35 -11.46
N TYR A 235 7.77 -7.15 -10.38
CA TYR A 235 7.03 -5.91 -10.10
C TYR A 235 7.73 -5.01 -9.07
N GLY A 236 8.89 -5.40 -8.56
CA GLY A 236 9.60 -4.63 -7.53
C GLY A 236 8.78 -4.49 -6.23
N VAL A 237 7.98 -5.50 -5.86
CA VAL A 237 7.18 -5.47 -4.63
C VAL A 237 8.08 -5.64 -3.43
N ARG A 238 8.15 -4.63 -2.54
CA ARG A 238 8.98 -4.61 -1.32
C ARG A 238 8.17 -4.51 -0.04
N SER A 239 6.87 -4.24 -0.18
CA SER A 239 5.90 -4.22 0.92
C SER A 239 4.54 -4.67 0.40
N ILE A 240 3.69 -5.20 1.26
CA ILE A 240 2.29 -5.54 1.00
C ILE A 240 1.40 -4.95 2.10
N PRO A 241 0.14 -4.56 1.76
CA PRO A 241 -0.51 -4.69 0.46
C PRO A 241 0.11 -3.80 -0.61
N SER A 242 0.13 -4.28 -1.84
CA SER A 242 0.54 -3.54 -3.03
C SER A 242 -0.30 -4.04 -4.20
N ASN A 243 -0.50 -3.23 -5.23
CA ASN A 243 -1.22 -3.67 -6.42
C ASN A 243 -0.81 -2.87 -7.66
N VAL A 244 -1.17 -3.40 -8.82
CA VAL A 244 -1.13 -2.68 -10.09
C VAL A 244 -2.47 -2.83 -10.80
N LEU A 245 -2.99 -1.72 -11.34
CA LEU A 245 -4.15 -1.72 -12.20
C LEU A 245 -3.69 -1.67 -13.65
N ILE A 246 -4.11 -2.66 -14.43
CA ILE A 246 -3.69 -2.88 -15.82
C ILE A 246 -4.89 -2.62 -16.73
N ASP A 247 -4.66 -1.88 -17.82
CA ASP A 247 -5.67 -1.57 -18.81
C ASP A 247 -5.94 -2.76 -19.78
N PRO A 248 -6.98 -2.68 -20.62
CA PRO A 248 -7.30 -3.72 -21.61
C PRO A 248 -6.19 -4.04 -22.61
N SER A 249 -5.20 -3.16 -22.79
CA SER A 249 -4.04 -3.37 -23.67
C SER A 249 -2.86 -4.05 -22.99
N GLY A 250 -2.92 -4.25 -21.67
CA GLY A 250 -1.85 -4.85 -20.87
C GLY A 250 -0.84 -3.85 -20.31
N LYS A 251 -1.18 -2.54 -20.29
CA LYS A 251 -0.34 -1.50 -19.66
C LYS A 251 -0.80 -1.22 -18.24
N ILE A 252 0.15 -1.08 -17.33
CA ILE A 252 -0.11 -0.59 -15.98
C ILE A 252 -0.52 0.88 -16.06
N ILE A 253 -1.67 1.24 -15.49
CA ILE A 253 -2.21 2.60 -15.48
C ILE A 253 -2.23 3.23 -14.09
N ALA A 254 -2.14 2.41 -13.05
CA ALA A 254 -2.02 2.87 -11.67
C ALA A 254 -1.35 1.78 -10.82
N MET A 255 -0.83 2.16 -9.66
CA MET A 255 -0.26 1.23 -8.68
C MET A 255 -0.58 1.69 -7.26
N ASP A 256 -0.51 0.73 -6.33
CA ASP A 256 -0.66 0.94 -4.88
C ASP A 256 -1.98 1.66 -4.48
N LEU A 257 -3.05 1.40 -5.24
CA LEU A 257 -4.40 1.93 -4.98
C LEU A 257 -5.00 1.25 -3.75
N ARG A 258 -5.41 2.05 -2.75
CA ARG A 258 -6.00 1.54 -1.50
C ARG A 258 -7.18 2.41 -1.05
N GLY A 259 -8.08 1.82 -0.26
CA GLY A 259 -9.20 2.52 0.33
C GLY A 259 -10.00 3.32 -0.71
N LYS A 260 -10.24 4.58 -0.43
CA LYS A 260 -10.99 5.48 -1.31
C LYS A 260 -10.34 5.68 -2.69
N ALA A 261 -8.99 5.58 -2.78
CA ALA A 261 -8.28 5.78 -4.05
C ALA A 261 -8.61 4.68 -5.07
N LEU A 262 -8.73 3.41 -4.64
CA LEU A 262 -9.15 2.31 -5.51
C LEU A 262 -10.56 2.54 -6.05
N GLY A 263 -11.52 2.82 -5.16
CA GLY A 263 -12.90 3.09 -5.55
C GLY A 263 -13.03 4.28 -6.50
N LYS A 264 -12.33 5.39 -6.20
CA LYS A 264 -12.31 6.58 -7.06
C LYS A 264 -11.75 6.27 -8.45
N LYS A 265 -10.62 5.53 -8.52
CA LYS A 265 -10.01 5.18 -9.81
C LYS A 265 -10.92 4.29 -10.66
N LEU A 266 -11.58 3.32 -10.05
CA LEU A 266 -12.55 2.47 -10.75
C LEU A 266 -13.79 3.25 -11.17
N ALA A 267 -14.32 4.14 -10.34
CA ALA A 267 -15.42 5.02 -10.71
C ALA A 267 -15.08 5.91 -11.93
N GLU A 268 -13.87 6.48 -11.97
CA GLU A 268 -13.38 7.23 -13.14
C GLU A 268 -13.38 6.37 -14.42
N ILE A 269 -12.94 5.12 -14.33
CA ILE A 269 -12.85 4.19 -15.48
C ILE A 269 -14.24 3.79 -15.97
N TYR A 270 -15.17 3.53 -15.06
CA TYR A 270 -16.50 3.01 -15.40
C TYR A 270 -17.59 4.08 -15.49
N GLY A 271 -17.22 5.36 -15.35
CA GLY A 271 -18.13 6.51 -15.58
C GLY A 271 -19.16 6.70 -14.46
N GLU A 272 -18.75 6.56 -13.19
CA GLU A 272 -19.63 6.71 -12.01
C GLU A 272 -19.19 7.85 -11.08
#